data_5533c01d3224b23b5f48349d9bf9d580
#
_entry.id   5533c01d3224b23b5f48349d9bf9d580
#
_cell.length_a   1.000
_cell.length_b   1.000
_cell.length_c   1.000
_cell.angle_alpha   90.00
_cell.angle_beta   90.00
_cell.angle_gamma   90.00
#
_symmetry.space_group_name_H-M   'P 1'
#
loop_
_entity.id
_entity.type
_entity.pdbx_description
1 polymer ?
#
loop_
_entity_poly.entity_id
_entity_poly.type
_entity_poly.pdbx_seq_one_letter_code
_entity_poly.pdbx_strand_id
1 'polypeptide(L)'
;MDQWDWEKVITPEKRNLQELKFTVQGIVISICDTLEVLKKKYPRITTELCREVTFITSQELENKYPELTPKERENAFTKEHKTVFIMQIGDKLESGKPHDGRSPDYDDWKLNGDLLFYNPVLDSALEISSMGIR
;
A
#
# COMPACT_ATOMS: atom_id res chain seq x y z
N MET A 1 7.94 6.68 17.58
CA MET A 1 7.66 6.47 16.15
C MET A 1 7.22 7.81 15.59
N ASP A 2 7.80 8.24 14.48
CA ASP A 2 7.41 9.48 13.81
C ASP A 2 6.44 9.14 12.69
N GLN A 3 5.33 9.87 12.62
CA GLN A 3 4.36 9.81 11.53
C GLN A 3 4.41 11.11 10.75
N TRP A 4 4.34 11.02 9.44
CA TRP A 4 4.23 12.17 8.56
C TRP A 4 2.84 12.16 7.92
N ASP A 5 1.95 12.90 8.55
CA ASP A 5 0.61 13.09 8.02
C ASP A 5 0.60 14.24 7.01
N TRP A 6 -0.14 14.07 5.94
CA TRP A 6 -0.29 15.07 4.89
C TRP A 6 -1.67 14.98 4.24
N GLU A 7 -2.13 16.08 3.72
CA GLU A 7 -3.37 16.17 2.98
C GLU A 7 -3.13 16.87 1.64
N LYS A 8 -3.69 16.31 0.57
CA LYS A 8 -3.68 16.87 -0.76
C LYS A 8 -5.09 17.34 -1.11
N VAL A 9 -5.23 18.63 -1.38
CA VAL A 9 -6.50 19.17 -1.88
C VAL A 9 -6.72 18.70 -3.32
N ILE A 10 -7.87 18.10 -3.57
CA ILE A 10 -8.29 17.65 -4.91
C ILE A 10 -9.65 18.23 -5.25
N THR A 11 -9.97 18.34 -6.55
CA THR A 11 -11.31 18.71 -7.01
C THR A 11 -12.25 17.49 -7.01
N PRO A 12 -13.58 17.69 -6.99
CA PRO A 12 -14.53 16.58 -7.05
C PRO A 12 -14.30 15.61 -8.23
N GLU A 13 -13.87 16.13 -9.38
CA GLU A 13 -13.61 15.33 -10.59
C GLU A 13 -12.43 14.38 -10.42
N LYS A 14 -11.52 14.70 -9.50
CA LYS A 14 -10.35 13.87 -9.16
C LYS A 14 -10.62 12.87 -8.05
N ARG A 15 -11.84 12.83 -7.53
CA ARG A 15 -12.23 11.88 -6.49
C ARG A 15 -12.50 10.50 -7.10
N ASN A 16 -11.43 9.79 -7.48
CA ASN A 16 -11.48 8.48 -8.15
C ASN A 16 -10.22 7.65 -7.89
N LEU A 17 -10.29 6.35 -8.22
CA LEU A 17 -9.17 5.41 -8.05
C LEU A 17 -7.95 5.79 -8.89
N GLN A 18 -8.13 6.42 -10.04
CA GLN A 18 -7.00 6.81 -10.90
C GLN A 18 -6.14 7.87 -10.21
N GLU A 19 -6.75 8.88 -9.60
CA GLU A 19 -6.02 9.91 -8.84
C GLU A 19 -5.31 9.30 -7.62
N LEU A 20 -5.97 8.37 -6.92
CA LEU A 20 -5.36 7.64 -5.81
C LEU A 20 -4.12 6.86 -6.27
N LYS A 21 -4.24 6.06 -7.32
CA LYS A 21 -3.12 5.29 -7.89
C LYS A 21 -1.98 6.20 -8.35
N PHE A 22 -2.29 7.29 -9.02
CA PHE A 22 -1.30 8.27 -9.48
C PHE A 22 -0.53 8.87 -8.30
N THR A 23 -1.22 9.22 -7.23
CA THR A 23 -0.62 9.79 -6.02
C THR A 23 0.26 8.76 -5.30
N VAL A 24 -0.21 7.53 -5.14
CA VAL A 24 0.56 6.43 -4.54
C VAL A 24 1.85 6.17 -5.33
N GLN A 25 1.76 6.07 -6.65
CA GLN A 25 2.92 5.86 -7.51
C GLN A 25 3.94 7.00 -7.40
N GLY A 26 3.48 8.25 -7.33
CA GLY A 26 4.35 9.41 -7.12
C GLY A 26 5.09 9.37 -5.77
N ILE A 27 4.41 8.95 -4.70
CA ILE A 27 5.01 8.79 -3.37
C ILE A 27 6.09 7.70 -3.39
N VAL A 28 5.80 6.55 -3.98
CA VAL A 28 6.78 5.44 -4.10
C VAL A 28 8.02 5.89 -4.89
N ILE A 29 7.84 6.60 -5.99
CA ILE A 29 8.98 7.15 -6.76
C ILE A 29 9.82 8.08 -5.87
N SER A 30 9.19 8.96 -5.11
CA SER A 30 9.90 9.88 -4.20
C SER A 30 10.68 9.14 -3.12
N ILE A 31 10.12 8.08 -2.55
CA ILE A 31 10.81 7.21 -1.57
C ILE A 31 12.03 6.53 -2.22
N CYS A 32 11.85 5.97 -3.42
CA CYS A 32 12.94 5.32 -4.15
C CYS A 32 14.06 6.31 -4.52
N ASP A 33 13.72 7.51 -4.97
CA ASP A 33 14.70 8.56 -5.28
C ASP A 33 15.47 8.99 -4.03
N THR A 34 14.80 9.09 -2.90
CA THR A 34 15.43 9.38 -1.61
C THR A 34 16.43 8.27 -1.23
N LEU A 35 16.04 7.00 -1.41
CA LEU A 35 16.94 5.87 -1.15
C LEU A 35 18.20 5.94 -2.05
N GLU A 36 18.06 6.28 -3.33
CA GLU A 36 19.20 6.40 -4.24
C GLU A 36 20.16 7.53 -3.82
N VAL A 37 19.64 8.66 -3.32
CA VAL A 37 20.47 9.73 -2.75
C VAL A 37 21.19 9.26 -1.50
N LEU A 38 20.51 8.52 -0.62
CA LEU A 38 21.12 7.97 0.59
C LEU A 38 22.22 6.93 0.27
N LYS A 39 22.02 6.09 -0.71
CA LYS A 39 23.04 5.12 -1.16
C LYS A 39 24.31 5.79 -1.66
N LYS A 40 24.17 6.90 -2.40
CA LYS A 40 25.34 7.69 -2.82
C LYS A 40 26.12 8.26 -1.65
N LYS A 41 25.41 8.72 -0.61
CA LYS A 41 26.02 9.25 0.61
C LYS A 41 26.55 8.17 1.55
N TYR A 42 25.87 7.04 1.61
CA TYR A 42 26.17 5.91 2.49
C TYR A 42 26.24 4.61 1.69
N PRO A 43 27.37 4.30 1.02
CA PRO A 43 27.50 3.16 0.11
C PRO A 43 27.28 1.77 0.75
N ARG A 44 27.23 1.69 2.07
CA ARG A 44 26.93 0.45 2.81
C ARG A 44 25.45 0.08 2.78
N ILE A 45 24.57 0.99 2.36
CA ILE A 45 23.14 0.71 2.21
C ILE A 45 22.96 -0.13 0.95
N THR A 46 22.54 -1.38 1.12
CA THR A 46 22.31 -2.34 0.03
C THR A 46 20.83 -2.59 -0.24
N THR A 47 19.94 -1.92 0.49
CA THR A 47 18.48 -2.02 0.31
C THR A 47 18.07 -1.67 -1.12
N GLU A 48 17.20 -2.47 -1.69
CA GLU A 48 16.58 -2.23 -3.00
C GLU A 48 15.05 -2.12 -2.82
N LEU A 49 14.46 -1.16 -3.53
CA LEU A 49 13.01 -0.96 -3.56
C LEU A 49 12.52 -1.04 -5.01
N CYS A 50 11.37 -1.68 -5.22
CA CYS A 50 10.71 -1.71 -6.52
C CYS A 50 9.93 -0.40 -6.73
N ARG A 51 10.24 0.31 -7.80
CA ARG A 51 9.61 1.60 -8.15
C ARG A 51 8.18 1.45 -8.66
N GLU A 52 7.89 0.33 -9.30
CA GLU A 52 6.56 0.05 -9.84
C GLU A 52 5.66 -0.51 -8.75
N VAL A 53 4.52 0.13 -8.56
CA VAL A 53 3.49 -0.32 -7.62
C VAL A 53 2.56 -1.31 -8.30
N THR A 54 2.37 -2.47 -7.69
CA THR A 54 1.32 -3.42 -8.08
C THR A 54 0.08 -3.12 -7.26
N PHE A 55 -1.03 -2.79 -7.95
CA PHE A 55 -2.32 -2.49 -7.33
C PHE A 55 -3.20 -3.73 -7.34
N ILE A 56 -3.86 -4.00 -6.22
CA ILE A 56 -4.82 -5.09 -6.06
C ILE A 56 -5.91 -4.66 -5.07
N THR A 57 -7.14 -5.11 -5.28
CA THR A 57 -8.20 -4.91 -4.28
C THR A 57 -8.11 -5.99 -3.19
N SER A 58 -8.64 -5.68 -2.03
CA SER A 58 -8.72 -6.65 -0.93
C SER A 58 -9.52 -7.91 -1.32
N GLN A 59 -10.55 -7.76 -2.15
CA GLN A 59 -11.33 -8.90 -2.67
C GLN A 59 -10.54 -9.75 -3.67
N GLU A 60 -9.84 -9.13 -4.62
CA GLU A 60 -8.96 -9.87 -5.54
C GLU A 60 -7.87 -10.63 -4.80
N LEU A 61 -7.34 -10.03 -3.73
CA LEU A 61 -6.34 -10.67 -2.88
C LEU A 61 -6.91 -11.88 -2.13
N GLU A 62 -8.13 -11.79 -1.60
CA GLU A 62 -8.85 -12.92 -1.01
C GLU A 62 -9.08 -14.03 -2.03
N ASN A 63 -9.54 -13.69 -3.24
CA ASN A 63 -9.80 -14.67 -4.31
C ASN A 63 -8.53 -15.41 -4.73
N LYS A 64 -7.38 -14.72 -4.70
CA LYS A 64 -6.07 -15.32 -5.02
C LYS A 64 -5.58 -16.28 -3.94
N TYR A 65 -5.85 -15.98 -2.68
CA TYR A 65 -5.38 -16.75 -1.52
C TYR A 65 -6.52 -17.02 -0.52
N PRO A 66 -7.56 -17.79 -0.90
CA PRO A 66 -8.76 -17.94 -0.07
C PRO A 66 -8.48 -18.63 1.27
N GLU A 67 -7.48 -19.52 1.33
CA GLU A 67 -7.14 -20.28 2.52
C GLU A 67 -6.23 -19.55 3.50
N LEU A 68 -5.64 -18.40 3.08
CA LEU A 68 -4.72 -17.64 3.92
C LEU A 68 -5.46 -16.58 4.73
N THR A 69 -4.92 -16.25 5.89
CA THR A 69 -5.34 -15.07 6.65
C THR A 69 -5.01 -13.77 5.91
N PRO A 70 -5.66 -12.64 6.19
CA PRO A 70 -5.34 -11.36 5.58
C PRO A 70 -3.85 -11.02 5.64
N LYS A 71 -3.21 -11.23 6.78
CA LYS A 71 -1.76 -10.95 6.95
C LYS A 71 -0.87 -11.89 6.12
N GLU A 72 -1.24 -13.16 6.03
CA GLU A 72 -0.52 -14.11 5.18
C GLU A 72 -0.70 -13.78 3.69
N ARG A 73 -1.88 -13.30 3.27
CA ARG A 73 -2.14 -12.80 1.90
C ARG A 73 -1.24 -11.62 1.57
N GLU A 74 -1.14 -10.63 2.46
CA GLU A 74 -0.23 -9.49 2.30
C GLU A 74 1.22 -9.95 2.12
N ASN A 75 1.69 -10.83 3.00
CA ASN A 75 3.07 -11.33 2.95
C ASN A 75 3.36 -12.08 1.64
N ALA A 76 2.48 -12.97 1.22
CA ALA A 76 2.66 -13.77 0.01
C ALA A 76 2.68 -12.88 -1.24
N PHE A 77 1.73 -11.97 -1.38
CA PHE A 77 1.61 -11.10 -2.54
C PHE A 77 2.73 -10.06 -2.61
N THR A 78 3.08 -9.47 -1.47
CA THR A 78 4.16 -8.47 -1.41
C THR A 78 5.54 -9.10 -1.61
N LYS A 79 5.74 -10.34 -1.19
CA LYS A 79 6.97 -11.08 -1.48
C LYS A 79 7.18 -11.28 -2.98
N GLU A 80 6.12 -11.53 -3.73
CA GLU A 80 6.15 -11.70 -5.19
C GLU A 80 6.38 -10.36 -5.92
N HIS A 81 5.62 -9.33 -5.56
CA HIS A 81 5.54 -8.06 -6.29
C HIS A 81 6.42 -6.94 -5.72
N LYS A 82 6.96 -7.08 -4.52
CA LYS A 82 7.89 -6.18 -3.81
C LYS A 82 7.27 -4.87 -3.32
N THR A 83 6.53 -4.15 -4.15
CA THR A 83 5.82 -2.92 -3.80
C THR A 83 4.36 -3.08 -4.19
N VAL A 84 3.48 -3.04 -3.20
CA VAL A 84 2.06 -3.36 -3.37
C VAL A 84 1.19 -2.28 -2.72
N PHE A 85 0.10 -1.93 -3.36
CA PHE A 85 -0.96 -1.13 -2.77
C PHE A 85 -2.26 -1.93 -2.77
N ILE A 86 -2.71 -2.32 -1.57
CA ILE A 86 -3.95 -3.07 -1.38
C ILE A 86 -5.09 -2.08 -1.19
N MET A 87 -6.05 -2.10 -2.11
CA MET A 87 -7.15 -1.13 -2.17
C MET A 87 -8.45 -1.67 -1.58
N GLN A 88 -9.35 -0.74 -1.24
CA GLN A 88 -10.74 -1.04 -0.84
C GLN A 88 -10.81 -1.87 0.44
N ILE A 89 -10.18 -1.34 1.47
CA ILE A 89 -10.14 -1.93 2.82
C ILE A 89 -11.26 -1.33 3.66
N GLY A 90 -11.95 -2.17 4.44
CA GLY A 90 -12.97 -1.78 5.42
C GLY A 90 -14.25 -2.57 5.30
N ASP A 91 -14.77 -2.75 4.09
CA ASP A 91 -15.96 -3.53 3.83
C ASP A 91 -15.73 -5.03 4.00
N LYS A 92 -16.84 -5.76 4.24
CA LYS A 92 -16.83 -7.21 4.28
C LYS A 92 -16.56 -7.76 2.88
N LEU A 93 -15.62 -8.69 2.82
CA LEU A 93 -15.32 -9.47 1.63
C LEU A 93 -16.38 -10.58 1.44
N GLU A 94 -16.30 -11.31 0.33
CA GLU A 94 -17.21 -12.43 0.03
C GLU A 94 -17.22 -13.52 1.12
N SER A 95 -16.10 -13.69 1.83
CA SER A 95 -16.01 -14.58 3.01
C SER A 95 -16.81 -14.09 4.22
N GLY A 96 -17.35 -12.87 4.18
CA GLY A 96 -18.09 -12.23 5.26
C GLY A 96 -17.23 -11.52 6.31
N LYS A 97 -15.92 -11.50 6.15
CA LYS A 97 -14.97 -10.79 7.02
C LYS A 97 -14.26 -9.68 6.24
N PRO A 98 -13.93 -8.54 6.86
CA PRO A 98 -13.10 -7.52 6.22
C PRO A 98 -11.64 -8.01 6.08
N HIS A 99 -10.89 -7.41 5.15
CA HIS A 99 -9.45 -7.62 5.06
C HIS A 99 -8.76 -7.09 6.32
N ASP A 100 -9.08 -5.86 6.70
CA ASP A 100 -8.65 -5.22 7.94
C ASP A 100 -9.70 -4.22 8.42
N GLY A 101 -9.58 -3.78 9.68
CA GLY A 101 -10.44 -2.76 10.27
C GLY A 101 -10.13 -1.37 9.71
N ARG A 102 -11.19 -0.63 9.37
CA ARG A 102 -11.07 0.76 8.92
C ARG A 102 -12.18 1.59 9.53
N SER A 103 -11.84 2.77 10.05
CA SER A 103 -12.85 3.68 10.59
C SER A 103 -13.78 4.17 9.47
N PRO A 104 -15.11 4.07 9.63
CA PRO A 104 -16.05 4.40 8.55
C PRO A 104 -16.20 5.90 8.29
N ASP A 105 -15.70 6.74 9.18
CA ASP A 105 -15.77 8.19 9.11
C ASP A 105 -14.44 8.86 8.73
N TYR A 106 -13.41 8.07 8.47
CA TYR A 106 -12.08 8.57 8.14
C TYR A 106 -11.88 8.75 6.63
N ASP A 107 -12.18 7.75 5.84
CA ASP A 107 -12.03 7.77 4.38
C ASP A 107 -13.16 6.99 3.68
N ASP A 108 -13.22 7.14 2.36
CA ASP A 108 -14.09 6.31 1.53
C ASP A 108 -13.45 4.94 1.31
N TRP A 109 -14.08 3.88 1.80
CA TRP A 109 -13.56 2.52 1.69
C TRP A 109 -13.41 1.99 0.24
N LYS A 110 -14.01 2.68 -0.72
CA LYS A 110 -13.81 2.40 -2.15
C LYS A 110 -12.60 3.12 -2.74
N LEU A 111 -12.09 4.13 -2.05
CA LEU A 111 -11.03 5.02 -2.48
C LEU A 111 -9.89 5.09 -1.44
N ASN A 112 -9.54 3.97 -0.85
CA ASN A 112 -8.47 3.85 0.14
C ASN A 112 -7.55 2.67 -0.16
N GLY A 113 -6.50 2.55 0.62
CA GLY A 113 -5.64 1.38 0.63
C GLY A 113 -4.40 1.58 1.48
N ASP A 114 -3.64 0.50 1.58
CA ASP A 114 -2.38 0.43 2.33
C ASP A 114 -1.22 0.10 1.40
N LEU A 115 -0.14 0.88 1.54
CA LEU A 115 1.11 0.70 0.81
C LEU A 115 2.03 -0.22 1.59
N LEU A 116 2.44 -1.30 0.95
CA LEU A 116 3.33 -2.31 1.52
C LEU A 116 4.62 -2.41 0.71
N PHE A 117 5.75 -2.49 1.41
CA PHE A 117 7.02 -2.91 0.85
C PHE A 117 7.42 -4.28 1.40
N TYR A 118 8.02 -5.12 0.57
CA TYR A 118 8.63 -6.35 1.04
C TYR A 118 9.92 -6.04 1.80
N ASN A 119 10.00 -6.55 3.02
CA ASN A 119 11.21 -6.48 3.85
C ASN A 119 11.95 -7.82 3.78
N PRO A 120 13.09 -7.89 3.07
CA PRO A 120 13.82 -9.15 2.92
C PRO A 120 14.51 -9.63 4.20
N VAL A 121 14.74 -8.73 5.16
CA VAL A 121 15.36 -9.09 6.45
C VAL A 121 14.36 -9.83 7.34
N LEU A 122 13.12 -9.36 7.36
CA LEU A 122 12.04 -9.96 8.15
C LEU A 122 11.25 -11.02 7.37
N ASP A 123 11.51 -11.17 6.07
CA ASP A 123 10.74 -12.01 5.13
C ASP A 123 9.22 -11.76 5.24
N SER A 124 8.83 -10.51 5.28
CA SER A 124 7.44 -10.10 5.47
C SER A 124 7.12 -8.78 4.77
N ALA A 125 5.83 -8.53 4.56
CA ALA A 125 5.34 -7.23 4.15
C ALA A 125 5.48 -6.23 5.31
N LEU A 126 5.88 -5.01 4.98
CA LEU A 126 5.93 -3.88 5.89
C LEU A 126 4.99 -2.80 5.37
N GLU A 127 3.98 -2.46 6.16
CA GLU A 127 3.11 -1.34 5.88
C GLU A 127 3.87 -0.02 6.07
N ILE A 128 3.92 0.76 4.99
CA ILE A 128 4.65 2.04 4.94
C ILE A 128 3.70 3.21 5.13
N SER A 129 2.51 3.11 4.57
CA SER A 129 1.53 4.20 4.59
C SER A 129 0.13 3.66 4.37
N SER A 130 -0.82 4.34 4.98
CA SER A 130 -2.24 4.17 4.76
C SER A 130 -2.77 5.44 4.10
N MET A 131 -3.52 5.33 3.02
CA MET A 131 -4.01 6.46 2.24
C MET A 131 -5.47 6.28 1.85
N GLY A 132 -6.20 7.39 1.79
CA GLY A 132 -7.59 7.39 1.33
C GLY A 132 -8.05 8.77 0.88
N ILE A 133 -9.10 8.78 0.07
CA ILE A 133 -9.80 9.99 -0.35
C ILE A 133 -11.04 10.13 0.55
N ARG A 134 -11.21 11.29 1.13
CA ARG A 134 -12.40 11.65 1.95
C ARG A 134 -13.52 12.19 1.11
#